data_2833032fdd52b8887fd1de88bac1e78f
#
_entry.id   2833032fdd52b8887fd1de88bac1e78f
#
_cell.length_a   1.000
_cell.length_b   1.000
_cell.length_c   1.000
_cell.angle_alpha   90.00
_cell.angle_beta   90.00
_cell.angle_gamma   90.00
#
_symmetry.space_group_name_H-M   'P 1'
#
loop_
_entity.id
_entity.type
_entity.pdbx_description
1 polymer ?
#
loop_
_entity_poly.entity_id
_entity_poly.type
_entity_poly.pdbx_seq_one_letter_code
_entity_poly.pdbx_strand_id
1 'polypeptide(L)'
;SAVTKVFEDRLDAPTEADLFKLPTPGEGEIYSMAVHPAYLKDFLDHPFTVNRETQDYKDLFESIKNYGIREPVLCRPGRNGGLEIISGHRRHDIGAQLNYPIPVLIERVDEDDAQIQCVDGNLHRKDIPLSELARAAQMKMDALKRKAGRRSKADILAGKEPMKRSDEQVGEDLGMSRASVQRLMRVNQLEEPLKKMVDKTPPSRFLT
;
A
#
# COMPACT_ATOMS: atom_id res chain seq x y z
N SER A 1 -15.73 -10.69 13.35
CA SER A 1 -16.19 -9.61 12.47
C SER A 1 -15.52 -8.32 12.92
N ALA A 2 -14.90 -7.60 11.98
CA ALA A 2 -14.30 -6.30 12.28
C ALA A 2 -15.38 -5.33 12.78
N VAL A 3 -15.09 -4.62 13.87
CA VAL A 3 -15.98 -3.60 14.42
C VAL A 3 -15.49 -2.25 13.94
N THR A 4 -16.32 -1.54 13.18
CA THR A 4 -16.02 -0.18 12.74
C THR A 4 -16.48 0.81 13.81
N LYS A 5 -15.57 1.66 14.28
CA LYS A 5 -15.87 2.80 15.16
C LYS A 5 -15.74 4.08 14.38
N VAL A 6 -16.63 5.05 14.63
CA VAL A 6 -16.61 6.39 14.02
C VAL A 6 -16.21 7.40 15.09
N PHE A 7 -15.27 8.27 14.75
CA PHE A 7 -14.76 9.31 15.62
C PHE A 7 -15.07 10.69 15.04
N GLU A 8 -14.94 11.71 15.89
CA GLU A 8 -15.01 13.11 15.45
C GLU A 8 -13.91 13.41 14.42
N ASP A 9 -14.24 14.25 13.46
CA ASP A 9 -13.34 14.62 12.38
C ASP A 9 -12.17 15.45 12.89
N ARG A 10 -11.00 15.24 12.34
CA ARG A 10 -9.76 15.98 12.58
C ARG A 10 -9.46 16.86 11.37
N LEU A 11 -10.22 17.95 11.25
CA LEU A 11 -10.19 18.82 10.06
C LEU A 11 -9.13 19.91 10.11
N ASP A 12 -8.64 20.26 11.31
CA ASP A 12 -7.58 21.23 11.47
C ASP A 12 -6.19 20.62 11.23
N ALA A 13 -5.26 21.45 10.73
CA ALA A 13 -3.88 21.03 10.60
C ALA A 13 -3.29 20.66 11.98
N PRO A 14 -2.67 19.47 12.12
CA PRO A 14 -2.18 19.01 13.42
C PRO A 14 -0.95 19.78 13.86
N THR A 15 -0.87 20.00 15.17
CA THR A 15 0.41 20.23 15.85
C THR A 15 1.16 18.89 15.99
N GLU A 16 2.46 18.94 16.32
CA GLU A 16 3.24 17.72 16.58
C GLU A 16 2.60 16.85 17.68
N ALA A 17 2.08 17.48 18.74
CA ALA A 17 1.40 16.78 19.82
C ALA A 17 0.09 16.10 19.39
N ASP A 18 -0.61 16.64 18.40
CA ASP A 18 -1.87 16.09 17.90
C ASP A 18 -1.68 14.81 17.10
N LEU A 19 -0.51 14.63 16.47
CA LEU A 19 -0.19 13.41 15.74
C LEU A 19 -0.22 12.15 16.62
N PHE A 20 0.02 12.29 17.92
CA PHE A 20 0.00 11.19 18.88
C PHE A 20 -1.36 10.99 19.57
N LYS A 21 -2.33 11.87 19.32
CA LYS A 21 -3.69 11.80 19.89
C LYS A 21 -4.69 11.06 19.02
N LEU A 22 -4.26 10.52 17.89
CA LEU A 22 -5.15 9.73 17.03
C LEU A 22 -5.49 8.40 17.72
N PRO A 23 -6.74 7.93 17.53
CA PRO A 23 -7.16 6.66 18.11
C PRO A 23 -6.36 5.50 17.50
N THR A 24 -5.95 4.57 18.36
CA THR A 24 -5.30 3.32 17.94
C THR A 24 -6.29 2.17 18.05
N PRO A 25 -6.68 1.52 16.94
CA PRO A 25 -7.60 0.40 16.98
C PRO A 25 -7.04 -0.78 17.80
N GLY A 26 -7.94 -1.53 18.44
CA GLY A 26 -7.65 -2.86 18.94
C GLY A 26 -7.49 -3.87 17.80
N GLU A 27 -7.15 -5.11 18.15
CA GLU A 27 -7.05 -6.20 17.15
C GLU A 27 -8.42 -6.47 16.52
N GLY A 28 -8.48 -6.42 15.18
CA GLY A 28 -9.71 -6.62 14.41
C GLY A 28 -10.71 -5.44 14.45
N GLU A 29 -10.36 -4.32 15.07
CA GLU A 29 -11.15 -3.10 15.02
C GLU A 29 -10.72 -2.20 13.85
N ILE A 30 -11.70 -1.51 13.25
CA ILE A 30 -11.46 -0.50 12.21
C ILE A 30 -12.11 0.80 12.68
N TYR A 31 -11.34 1.87 12.67
CA TYR A 31 -11.83 3.22 12.99
C TYR A 31 -12.03 4.01 11.72
N SER A 32 -13.13 4.75 11.65
CA SER A 32 -13.47 5.63 10.53
C SER A 32 -13.58 7.06 11.00
N MET A 33 -12.91 7.99 10.30
CA MET A 33 -12.95 9.42 10.56
C MET A 33 -12.51 10.20 9.34
N ALA A 34 -12.69 11.53 9.33
CA ALA A 34 -12.04 12.41 8.39
C ALA A 34 -10.89 13.16 9.10
N VAL A 35 -9.78 13.35 8.38
CA VAL A 35 -8.59 14.02 8.94
C VAL A 35 -8.05 15.06 7.97
N HIS A 36 -7.36 16.07 8.50
CA HIS A 36 -6.56 16.98 7.68
C HIS A 36 -5.42 16.19 6.99
N PRO A 37 -5.07 16.49 5.72
CA PRO A 37 -4.02 15.76 4.98
C PRO A 37 -2.69 15.61 5.73
N ALA A 38 -2.33 16.59 6.55
CA ALA A 38 -1.07 16.59 7.31
C ALA A 38 -0.97 15.52 8.41
N TYR A 39 -2.08 14.84 8.76
CA TYR A 39 -2.03 13.65 9.62
C TYR A 39 -1.49 12.41 8.91
N LEU A 40 -1.47 12.43 7.58
CA LEU A 40 -1.14 11.28 6.74
C LEU A 40 0.30 11.37 6.25
N LYS A 41 1.01 10.26 6.31
CA LYS A 41 2.37 10.11 5.80
C LYS A 41 2.43 8.90 4.89
N ASP A 42 3.28 8.98 3.88
CA ASP A 42 3.54 7.84 3.03
C ASP A 42 4.17 6.70 3.84
N PHE A 43 3.83 5.49 3.46
CA PHE A 43 4.45 4.28 3.97
C PHE A 43 5.95 4.27 3.62
N LEU A 44 6.79 3.89 4.59
CA LEU A 44 8.23 3.79 4.36
C LEU A 44 8.52 2.79 3.23
N ASP A 45 9.38 3.18 2.29
CA ASP A 45 9.76 2.39 1.11
C ASP A 45 8.57 2.04 0.19
N HIS A 46 7.52 2.88 0.17
CA HIS A 46 6.38 2.70 -0.74
C HIS A 46 6.87 2.47 -2.19
N PRO A 47 6.50 1.32 -2.81
CA PRO A 47 7.10 0.92 -4.08
C PRO A 47 6.58 1.69 -5.30
N PHE A 48 5.44 2.38 -5.17
CA PHE A 48 4.77 3.05 -6.27
C PHE A 48 4.88 4.56 -6.16
N THR A 49 5.06 5.24 -7.29
CA THR A 49 5.04 6.70 -7.37
C THR A 49 3.66 7.21 -7.80
N VAL A 50 3.29 8.39 -7.33
CA VAL A 50 2.09 9.10 -7.80
C VAL A 50 2.45 9.88 -9.06
N ASN A 51 2.06 9.36 -10.22
CA ASN A 51 2.25 10.06 -11.49
C ASN A 51 1.02 10.94 -11.79
N ARG A 52 1.19 12.26 -11.67
CA ARG A 52 0.14 13.27 -11.88
C ARG A 52 -0.18 13.52 -13.36
N GLU A 53 0.69 13.06 -14.27
CA GLU A 53 0.52 13.29 -15.71
C GLU A 53 -0.40 12.27 -16.38
N THR A 54 -0.69 11.16 -15.73
CA THR A 54 -1.57 10.11 -16.27
C THR A 54 -3.02 10.60 -16.39
N GLN A 55 -3.73 10.13 -17.41
CA GLN A 55 -5.14 10.48 -17.60
C GLN A 55 -5.98 10.01 -16.41
N ASP A 56 -5.75 8.80 -15.91
CA ASP A 56 -6.43 8.27 -14.72
C ASP A 56 -6.26 9.16 -13.48
N TYR A 57 -5.09 9.80 -13.31
CA TYR A 57 -4.90 10.73 -12.20
C TYR A 57 -5.71 12.03 -12.41
N LYS A 58 -5.71 12.57 -13.63
CA LYS A 58 -6.45 13.77 -13.99
C LYS A 58 -7.96 13.57 -13.85
N ASP A 59 -8.46 12.41 -14.28
CA ASP A 59 -9.88 12.05 -14.14
C ASP A 59 -10.28 11.90 -12.66
N LEU A 60 -9.41 11.27 -11.85
CA LEU A 60 -9.60 11.16 -10.41
C LEU A 60 -9.57 12.54 -9.73
N PHE A 61 -8.65 13.45 -10.15
CA PHE A 61 -8.55 14.80 -9.64
C PHE A 61 -9.86 15.58 -9.88
N GLU A 62 -10.38 15.58 -11.10
CA GLU A 62 -11.65 16.23 -11.42
C GLU A 62 -12.83 15.60 -10.66
N SER A 63 -12.84 14.30 -10.51
CA SER A 63 -13.87 13.60 -9.72
C SER A 63 -13.83 14.04 -8.25
N ILE A 64 -12.65 14.08 -7.63
CA ILE A 64 -12.50 14.49 -6.23
C ILE A 64 -12.84 15.98 -6.05
N LYS A 65 -12.43 16.82 -6.99
CA LYS A 65 -12.73 18.24 -6.96
C LYS A 65 -14.23 18.52 -6.99
N ASN A 66 -14.98 17.75 -7.78
CA ASN A 66 -16.43 17.97 -7.97
C ASN A 66 -17.28 17.27 -6.90
N TYR A 67 -16.83 16.14 -6.36
CA TYR A 67 -17.66 15.26 -5.53
C TYR A 67 -17.02 14.92 -4.17
N GLY A 68 -15.82 15.39 -3.89
CA GLY A 68 -15.06 15.01 -2.71
C GLY A 68 -14.46 13.60 -2.79
N ILE A 69 -13.76 13.20 -1.76
CA ILE A 69 -13.16 11.87 -1.65
C ILE A 69 -14.21 10.89 -1.15
N ARG A 70 -14.71 10.02 -2.01
CA ARG A 70 -15.80 9.07 -1.70
C ARG A 70 -15.31 7.76 -1.09
N GLU A 71 -14.13 7.31 -1.51
CA GLU A 71 -13.52 6.11 -0.98
C GLU A 71 -12.45 6.47 0.05
N PRO A 72 -12.52 5.94 1.27
CA PRO A 72 -11.55 6.27 2.31
C PRO A 72 -10.14 5.78 1.97
N VAL A 73 -9.16 6.48 2.51
CA VAL A 73 -7.75 6.09 2.49
C VAL A 73 -7.52 5.07 3.62
N LEU A 74 -6.94 3.93 3.31
CA LEU A 74 -6.61 2.91 4.30
C LEU A 74 -5.29 3.25 4.97
N CYS A 75 -5.28 3.28 6.29
CA CYS A 75 -4.16 3.72 7.09
C CYS A 75 -3.93 2.80 8.29
N ARG A 76 -2.74 2.91 8.87
CA ARG A 76 -2.41 2.38 10.20
C ARG A 76 -1.81 3.48 11.08
N PRO A 77 -1.79 3.34 12.42
CA PRO A 77 -1.04 4.24 13.29
C PRO A 77 0.44 4.26 12.92
N GLY A 78 0.98 5.46 12.71
CA GLY A 78 2.38 5.66 12.36
C GLY A 78 3.30 5.52 13.58
N ARG A 79 4.50 5.00 13.41
CA ARG A 79 5.50 4.83 14.48
C ARG A 79 5.92 6.17 15.12
N ASN A 80 5.96 7.22 14.29
CA ASN A 80 6.36 8.56 14.68
C ASN A 80 5.16 9.51 14.82
N GLY A 81 4.00 8.97 15.23
CA GLY A 81 2.74 9.70 15.27
C GLY A 81 2.11 9.90 13.89
N GLY A 82 0.84 10.33 13.86
CA GLY A 82 0.06 10.41 12.64
C GLY A 82 -0.39 9.05 12.13
N LEU A 83 -0.72 8.99 10.85
CA LEU A 83 -1.17 7.78 10.16
C LEU A 83 -0.27 7.49 8.97
N GLU A 84 0.11 6.24 8.80
CA GLU A 84 0.80 5.76 7.59
C GLU A 84 -0.23 5.22 6.59
N ILE A 85 -0.13 5.67 5.34
CA ILE A 85 -1.03 5.28 4.26
C ILE A 85 -0.65 3.89 3.76
N ILE A 86 -1.56 2.93 3.84
CA ILE A 86 -1.41 1.61 3.24
C ILE A 86 -1.92 1.61 1.80
N SER A 87 -3.10 2.24 1.57
CA SER A 87 -3.70 2.34 0.24
C SER A 87 -4.44 3.67 0.08
N GLY A 88 -4.37 4.25 -1.12
CA GLY A 88 -5.05 5.50 -1.45
C GLY A 88 -4.14 6.71 -1.58
N HIS A 89 -2.84 6.54 -1.83
CA HIS A 89 -1.84 7.61 -1.98
C HIS A 89 -2.26 8.68 -3.01
N ARG A 90 -2.88 8.29 -4.13
CA ARG A 90 -3.41 9.27 -5.13
C ARG A 90 -4.53 10.13 -4.55
N ARG A 91 -5.44 9.54 -3.74
CA ARG A 91 -6.53 10.28 -3.06
C ARG A 91 -5.98 11.23 -2.00
N HIS A 92 -4.97 10.79 -1.25
CA HIS A 92 -4.23 11.65 -0.31
C HIS A 92 -3.56 12.81 -1.04
N ASP A 93 -2.80 12.54 -2.11
CA ASP A 93 -2.09 13.57 -2.88
C ASP A 93 -3.05 14.64 -3.44
N ILE A 94 -4.19 14.22 -3.98
CA ILE A 94 -5.22 15.15 -4.48
C ILE A 94 -5.89 15.92 -3.33
N GLY A 95 -6.24 15.22 -2.26
CA GLY A 95 -6.84 15.85 -1.07
C GLY A 95 -5.92 16.90 -0.47
N ALA A 96 -4.61 16.64 -0.42
CA ALA A 96 -3.61 17.59 0.05
C ALA A 96 -3.51 18.83 -0.86
N GLN A 97 -3.54 18.65 -2.20
CA GLN A 97 -3.54 19.77 -3.14
C GLN A 97 -4.78 20.64 -3.03
N LEU A 98 -5.93 20.05 -2.78
CA LEU A 98 -7.21 20.75 -2.66
C LEU A 98 -7.49 21.23 -1.23
N ASN A 99 -6.64 20.86 -0.26
CA ASN A 99 -6.86 21.07 1.17
C ASN A 99 -8.22 20.54 1.64
N TYR A 100 -8.59 19.35 1.15
CA TYR A 100 -9.83 18.68 1.52
C TYR A 100 -9.59 17.73 2.68
N PRO A 101 -10.57 17.61 3.61
CA PRO A 101 -10.54 16.56 4.62
C PRO A 101 -10.53 15.17 3.95
N ILE A 102 -9.70 14.29 4.45
CA ILE A 102 -9.52 12.95 3.89
C ILE A 102 -10.23 11.94 4.78
N PRO A 103 -11.26 11.25 4.25
CA PRO A 103 -11.84 10.12 4.95
C PRO A 103 -10.82 8.99 5.05
N VAL A 104 -10.62 8.47 6.25
CA VAL A 104 -9.66 7.38 6.51
C VAL A 104 -10.35 6.20 7.19
N LEU A 105 -9.85 5.02 6.90
CA LEU A 105 -10.06 3.81 7.68
C LEU A 105 -8.74 3.48 8.36
N ILE A 106 -8.76 3.39 9.69
CA ILE A 106 -7.57 3.09 10.48
C ILE A 106 -7.71 1.67 11.01
N GLU A 107 -6.75 0.82 10.67
CA GLU A 107 -6.67 -0.54 11.20
C GLU A 107 -5.29 -0.78 11.85
N ARG A 108 -5.26 -1.72 12.79
CA ARG A 108 -4.00 -2.14 13.39
C ARG A 108 -3.46 -3.35 12.67
N VAL A 109 -2.47 -3.14 11.84
CA VAL A 109 -1.75 -4.20 11.11
C VAL A 109 -0.25 -4.09 11.36
N ASP A 110 0.42 -5.24 11.35
CA ASP A 110 1.88 -5.25 11.45
C ASP A 110 2.53 -4.78 10.14
N GLU A 111 3.86 -4.66 10.16
CA GLU A 111 4.64 -4.18 9.02
C GLU A 111 4.49 -5.08 7.79
N ASP A 112 4.51 -6.40 7.99
CA ASP A 112 4.46 -7.35 6.89
C ASP A 112 3.06 -7.37 6.25
N ASP A 113 2.00 -7.30 7.05
CA ASP A 113 0.63 -7.20 6.55
C ASP A 113 0.38 -5.89 5.83
N ALA A 114 0.88 -4.77 6.34
CA ALA A 114 0.78 -3.48 5.67
C ALA A 114 1.50 -3.48 4.31
N GLN A 115 2.69 -4.09 4.22
CA GLN A 115 3.42 -4.24 2.96
C GLN A 115 2.65 -5.09 1.94
N ILE A 116 2.09 -6.22 2.39
CA ILE A 116 1.28 -7.10 1.52
C ILE A 116 0.04 -6.34 1.02
N GLN A 117 -0.73 -5.71 1.91
CA GLN A 117 -1.93 -4.94 1.55
C GLN A 117 -1.61 -3.77 0.61
N CYS A 118 -0.50 -3.06 0.84
CA CYS A 118 -0.04 -1.97 -0.02
C CYS A 118 0.21 -2.47 -1.45
N VAL A 119 0.86 -3.61 -1.60
CA VAL A 119 1.12 -4.20 -2.93
C VAL A 119 -0.19 -4.65 -3.56
N ASP A 120 -1.01 -5.43 -2.84
CA ASP A 120 -2.25 -6.00 -3.36
C ASP A 120 -3.25 -4.92 -3.84
N GLY A 121 -3.38 -3.84 -3.09
CA GLY A 121 -4.23 -2.71 -3.45
C GLY A 121 -3.79 -1.97 -4.73
N ASN A 122 -2.57 -2.20 -5.22
CA ASN A 122 -2.03 -1.54 -6.41
C ASN A 122 -1.85 -2.48 -7.62
N LEU A 123 -1.87 -3.81 -7.45
CA LEU A 123 -1.60 -4.77 -8.53
C LEU A 123 -2.58 -4.68 -9.72
N HIS A 124 -3.79 -4.16 -9.50
CA HIS A 124 -4.79 -4.01 -10.54
C HIS A 124 -4.61 -2.77 -11.42
N ARG A 125 -3.60 -1.93 -11.13
CA ARG A 125 -3.29 -0.75 -11.97
C ARG A 125 -2.64 -1.20 -13.27
N LYS A 126 -3.15 -0.68 -14.39
CA LYS A 126 -2.67 -1.06 -15.74
C LYS A 126 -1.32 -0.45 -16.11
N ASP A 127 -0.95 0.65 -15.48
CA ASP A 127 0.17 1.50 -15.88
C ASP A 127 1.31 1.51 -14.84
N ILE A 128 1.59 0.34 -14.23
CA ILE A 128 2.70 0.22 -13.28
C ILE A 128 4.00 0.06 -14.08
N PRO A 129 4.99 0.95 -13.93
CA PRO A 129 6.32 0.75 -14.50
C PRO A 129 6.92 -0.58 -14.03
N LEU A 130 7.69 -1.25 -14.91
CA LEU A 130 8.24 -2.57 -14.59
C LEU A 130 9.20 -2.52 -13.39
N SER A 131 9.92 -1.43 -13.22
CA SER A 131 10.79 -1.19 -12.07
C SER A 131 10.00 -1.07 -10.75
N GLU A 132 8.83 -0.41 -10.76
CA GLU A 132 7.94 -0.31 -9.59
C GLU A 132 7.32 -1.67 -9.28
N LEU A 133 6.85 -2.39 -10.30
CA LEU A 133 6.31 -3.73 -10.15
C LEU A 133 7.35 -4.70 -9.55
N ALA A 134 8.61 -4.59 -9.98
CA ALA A 134 9.71 -5.40 -9.44
C ALA A 134 9.98 -5.09 -7.96
N ARG A 135 9.95 -3.81 -7.56
CA ARG A 135 10.07 -3.40 -6.15
C ARG A 135 8.91 -3.91 -5.32
N ALA A 136 7.68 -3.78 -5.82
CA ALA A 136 6.47 -4.26 -5.17
C ALA A 136 6.50 -5.78 -4.98
N ALA A 137 6.86 -6.54 -6.02
CA ALA A 137 7.00 -7.99 -5.96
C ALA A 137 8.05 -8.41 -4.92
N GLN A 138 9.20 -7.71 -4.87
CA GLN A 138 10.25 -7.97 -3.88
C GLN A 138 9.74 -7.69 -2.46
N MET A 139 9.11 -6.54 -2.23
CA MET A 139 8.54 -6.15 -0.93
C MET A 139 7.56 -7.21 -0.43
N LYS A 140 6.61 -7.61 -1.26
CA LYS A 140 5.62 -8.64 -0.90
C LYS A 140 6.28 -9.98 -0.61
N MET A 141 7.24 -10.40 -1.45
CA MET A 141 7.95 -11.67 -1.23
C MET A 141 8.70 -11.66 0.11
N ASP A 142 9.38 -10.57 0.46
CA ASP A 142 10.15 -10.49 1.69
C ASP A 142 9.23 -10.45 2.92
N ALA A 143 8.09 -9.75 2.85
CA ALA A 143 7.06 -9.79 3.88
C ALA A 143 6.51 -11.21 4.09
N LEU A 144 6.15 -11.92 3.02
CA LEU A 144 5.68 -13.30 3.08
C LEU A 144 6.72 -14.26 3.67
N LYS A 145 8.00 -14.11 3.33
CA LYS A 145 9.09 -14.91 3.92
C LYS A 145 9.23 -14.66 5.42
N ARG A 146 9.17 -13.38 5.85
CA ARG A 146 9.23 -13.05 7.28
C ARG A 146 8.06 -13.64 8.05
N LYS A 147 6.83 -13.57 7.49
CA LYS A 147 5.64 -14.21 8.08
C LYS A 147 5.78 -15.73 8.15
N ALA A 148 6.27 -16.37 7.11
CA ALA A 148 6.50 -17.81 7.09
C ALA A 148 7.53 -18.26 8.15
N GLY A 149 8.61 -17.48 8.35
CA GLY A 149 9.62 -17.74 9.38
C GLY A 149 9.13 -17.50 10.82
N ARG A 150 8.04 -16.77 11.00
CA ARG A 150 7.43 -16.49 12.33
C ARG A 150 6.43 -17.56 12.80
N ARG A 151 6.21 -18.64 12.03
CA ARG A 151 5.28 -19.71 12.45
C ARG A 151 5.68 -20.22 13.83
N SER A 152 4.74 -20.15 14.76
CA SER A 152 4.96 -20.65 16.12
C SER A 152 4.93 -22.19 16.14
N LYS A 153 5.57 -22.79 17.15
CA LYS A 153 5.42 -24.22 17.41
C LYS A 153 3.94 -24.60 17.62
N ALA A 154 3.13 -23.68 18.16
CA ALA A 154 1.70 -23.88 18.34
C ALA A 154 0.95 -24.00 17.00
N ASP A 155 1.31 -23.20 15.99
CA ASP A 155 0.69 -23.27 14.65
C ASP A 155 1.02 -24.60 13.95
N ILE A 156 2.24 -25.11 14.17
CA ILE A 156 2.68 -26.41 13.65
C ILE A 156 1.92 -27.54 14.34
N LEU A 157 1.78 -27.49 15.67
CA LEU A 157 1.04 -28.48 16.46
C LEU A 157 -0.47 -28.45 16.17
N ALA A 158 -1.02 -27.28 15.83
CA ALA A 158 -2.42 -27.12 15.44
C ALA A 158 -2.70 -27.63 14.00
N GLY A 159 -1.72 -28.19 13.32
CA GLY A 159 -1.91 -28.75 11.97
C GLY A 159 -2.24 -27.74 10.90
N LYS A 160 -1.92 -26.44 11.12
CA LYS A 160 -2.14 -25.43 10.08
C LYS A 160 -1.30 -25.77 8.85
N GLU A 161 -1.94 -25.75 7.68
CA GLU A 161 -1.29 -25.98 6.39
C GLU A 161 -0.01 -25.13 6.25
N PRO A 162 1.07 -25.67 5.67
CA PRO A 162 2.25 -24.88 5.37
C PRO A 162 1.87 -23.76 4.40
N MET A 163 2.33 -22.54 4.68
CA MET A 163 2.15 -21.44 3.73
C MET A 163 2.75 -21.83 2.37
N LYS A 164 2.06 -21.49 1.29
CA LYS A 164 2.61 -21.59 -0.06
C LYS A 164 3.96 -20.89 -0.13
N ARG A 165 4.84 -21.33 -1.02
CA ARG A 165 6.10 -20.62 -1.24
C ARG A 165 5.82 -19.17 -1.65
N SER A 166 6.59 -18.25 -1.10
CA SER A 166 6.37 -16.81 -1.34
C SER A 166 6.47 -16.44 -2.83
N ASP A 167 7.33 -17.13 -3.60
CA ASP A 167 7.47 -16.89 -5.05
C ASP A 167 6.27 -17.45 -5.86
N GLU A 168 5.62 -18.50 -5.39
CA GLU A 168 4.38 -19.02 -5.99
C GLU A 168 3.20 -18.10 -5.69
N GLN A 169 3.08 -17.66 -4.44
CA GLN A 169 2.00 -16.75 -4.04
C GLN A 169 2.09 -15.41 -4.79
N VAL A 170 3.26 -14.79 -4.85
CA VAL A 170 3.48 -13.58 -5.63
C VAL A 170 3.17 -13.81 -7.12
N GLY A 171 3.51 -14.99 -7.66
CA GLY A 171 3.20 -15.35 -9.05
C GLY A 171 1.69 -15.46 -9.30
N GLU A 172 0.94 -16.10 -8.40
CA GLU A 172 -0.52 -16.19 -8.49
C GLU A 172 -1.16 -14.79 -8.47
N ASP A 173 -0.75 -13.92 -7.54
CA ASP A 173 -1.30 -12.57 -7.39
C ASP A 173 -0.99 -11.67 -8.60
N LEU A 174 0.16 -11.86 -9.24
CA LEU A 174 0.57 -11.14 -10.45
C LEU A 174 0.08 -11.80 -11.76
N GLY A 175 -0.54 -12.97 -11.70
CA GLY A 175 -0.88 -13.75 -12.89
C GLY A 175 0.35 -14.23 -13.67
N MET A 176 1.48 -14.47 -12.99
CA MET A 176 2.79 -14.80 -13.58
C MET A 176 3.28 -16.17 -13.13
N SER A 177 4.09 -16.82 -14.01
CA SER A 177 4.82 -18.00 -13.59
C SER A 177 5.92 -17.63 -12.57
N ARG A 178 6.31 -18.59 -11.73
CA ARG A 178 7.44 -18.43 -10.81
C ARG A 178 8.72 -17.97 -11.50
N ALA A 179 9.01 -18.50 -12.69
CA ALA A 179 10.19 -18.09 -13.47
C ALA A 179 10.09 -16.63 -13.92
N SER A 180 8.89 -16.16 -14.26
CA SER A 180 8.64 -14.75 -14.63
C SER A 180 8.80 -13.83 -13.43
N VAL A 181 8.34 -14.22 -12.23
CA VAL A 181 8.56 -13.47 -10.98
C VAL A 181 10.06 -13.33 -10.69
N GLN A 182 10.83 -14.40 -10.84
CA GLN A 182 12.28 -14.34 -10.64
C GLN A 182 12.98 -13.44 -11.68
N ARG A 183 12.53 -13.45 -12.93
CA ARG A 183 13.02 -12.51 -13.96
C ARG A 183 12.67 -11.07 -13.63
N LEU A 184 11.43 -10.83 -13.21
CA LEU A 184 10.97 -9.50 -12.75
C LEU A 184 11.87 -8.96 -11.65
N MET A 185 12.19 -9.78 -10.65
CA MET A 185 13.02 -9.34 -9.53
C MET A 185 14.45 -8.95 -9.91
N ARG A 186 15.00 -9.50 -11.01
CA ARG A 186 16.31 -9.07 -11.52
C ARG A 186 16.32 -7.61 -11.97
N VAL A 187 15.16 -7.04 -12.30
CA VAL A 187 15.05 -5.60 -12.64
C VAL A 187 15.50 -4.73 -11.47
N ASN A 188 15.32 -5.17 -10.21
CA ASN A 188 15.79 -4.43 -9.04
C ASN A 188 17.32 -4.27 -9.00
N GLN A 189 18.05 -5.18 -9.65
CA GLN A 189 19.52 -5.16 -9.70
C GLN A 189 20.09 -4.26 -10.81
N LEU A 190 19.22 -3.72 -11.67
CA LEU A 190 19.65 -2.83 -12.74
C LEU A 190 19.98 -1.43 -12.17
N GLU A 191 20.93 -0.77 -12.82
CA GLU A 191 21.21 0.64 -12.57
C GLU A 191 20.05 1.53 -13.08
N GLU A 192 19.89 2.71 -12.48
CA GLU A 192 18.77 3.63 -12.77
C GLU A 192 18.57 3.97 -14.26
N PRO A 193 19.64 4.18 -15.08
CA PRO A 193 19.45 4.41 -16.51
C PRO A 193 18.80 3.23 -17.23
N LEU A 194 19.16 1.98 -16.84
CA LEU A 194 18.60 0.76 -17.42
C LEU A 194 17.16 0.54 -16.95
N LYS A 195 16.82 0.83 -15.69
CA LYS A 195 15.44 0.79 -15.19
C LYS A 195 14.54 1.72 -16.02
N LYS A 196 14.97 2.95 -16.27
CA LYS A 196 14.22 3.91 -17.12
C LYS A 196 14.02 3.41 -18.55
N MET A 197 14.95 2.64 -19.10
CA MET A 197 14.81 2.02 -20.42
C MET A 197 13.77 0.89 -20.40
N VAL A 198 13.84 0.06 -19.38
CA VAL A 198 12.92 -1.06 -19.18
C VAL A 198 11.49 -0.57 -18.97
N ASP A 199 11.30 0.51 -18.22
CA ASP A 199 9.99 1.10 -17.93
C ASP A 199 9.28 1.67 -19.19
N LYS A 200 10.04 2.01 -20.24
CA LYS A 200 9.51 2.45 -21.54
C LYS A 200 9.08 1.28 -22.44
N THR A 201 9.38 0.05 -22.06
CA THR A 201 9.12 -1.14 -22.86
C THR A 201 7.91 -1.89 -22.29
N PRO A 202 6.95 -2.31 -23.13
CA PRO A 202 5.77 -3.03 -22.63
C PRO A 202 6.16 -4.29 -21.84
N PRO A 203 5.54 -4.56 -20.70
CA PRO A 203 5.84 -5.71 -19.84
C PRO A 203 5.79 -7.06 -20.56
N SER A 204 4.94 -7.19 -21.58
CA SER A 204 4.79 -8.41 -22.38
C SER A 204 6.08 -8.90 -23.05
N ARG A 205 7.07 -8.03 -23.28
CA ARG A 205 8.37 -8.42 -23.87
C ARG A 205 9.36 -9.04 -22.90
N PHE A 206 9.15 -8.84 -21.59
CA PHE A 206 10.09 -9.30 -20.56
C PHE A 206 9.57 -10.49 -19.76
N LEU A 207 8.29 -10.79 -19.83
CA LEU A 207 7.60 -11.72 -18.95
C LEU A 207 7.15 -13.03 -19.64
N THR A 208 7.37 -13.14 -20.95
CA THR A 208 7.16 -14.38 -21.74
C THR A 208 8.29 -15.36 -21.61
#